data_c062b443def99bdf5b51ec4efad5e7a0
#
_entry.id   c062b443def99bdf5b51ec4efad5e7a0
#
_cell.length_a   1.000
_cell.length_b   1.000
_cell.length_c   1.000
_cell.angle_alpha   90.00
_cell.angle_beta   90.00
_cell.angle_gamma   90.00
#
_symmetry.space_group_name_H-M   'P 1'
#
loop_
_entity.id
_entity.type
_entity.pdbx_description
1 polymer ?
#
loop_
_entity_poly.entity_id
_entity_poly.type
_entity_poly.pdbx_seq_one_letter_code
_entity_poly.pdbx_strand_id
1 'polypeptide(L)'
;LFSYRHAFHAGNHADVLKHAIFVHILDHLNRKDSAYWVIDTHAGAGLYDLRSEWASQNGEFTDGLDRLLGADNMPALIERYLEEVHHFNPDGVANFYPGSPWLALRALRGQDRLRLFEMHPSEIDVLEQNLKGQGRSALRQTTIYKADGFAGLKSQLPPAPRRGVVIIDPSYEDKQDYRKTLQAVNDGLKRFATGTFAVWYPLVQRLEVQELVRSLERLQTPWVHASLTVRKPSGDGYGLHGSGMFVLNPPWTLYDELAVALPWLSEQLKMDDRAGHTLKRHGS
;
A
#
# COMPACT_ATOMS: atom_id res chain seq x y z
N LEU A 1 13.27 -13.16 -12.91
CA LEU A 1 12.73 -14.27 -12.15
C LEU A 1 11.52 -13.74 -11.40
N PHE A 2 10.30 -14.03 -11.90
CA PHE A 2 9.03 -13.54 -11.34
C PHE A 2 8.44 -14.67 -10.50
N SER A 3 8.93 -14.87 -9.28
CA SER A 3 8.40 -15.89 -8.36
C SER A 3 7.32 -15.34 -7.43
N TYR A 4 7.40 -14.05 -7.10
CA TYR A 4 6.43 -13.39 -6.23
C TYR A 4 5.07 -13.24 -6.91
N ARG A 5 4.02 -13.64 -6.20
CA ARG A 5 2.62 -13.37 -6.55
C ARG A 5 1.92 -12.85 -5.30
N HIS A 6 1.40 -11.64 -5.39
CA HIS A 6 0.72 -11.01 -4.26
C HIS A 6 -0.53 -11.78 -3.82
N ALA A 7 -1.14 -12.55 -4.69
CA ALA A 7 -2.30 -13.40 -4.38
C ALA A 7 -2.11 -14.31 -3.15
N PHE A 8 -0.87 -14.73 -2.84
CA PHE A 8 -0.56 -15.51 -1.64
C PHE A 8 -0.64 -14.70 -0.33
N HIS A 9 -0.52 -13.38 -0.42
CA HIS A 9 -0.37 -12.47 0.71
C HIS A 9 -1.54 -11.50 0.85
N ALA A 10 -2.47 -11.51 -0.12
CA ALA A 10 -3.58 -10.57 -0.19
C ALA A 10 -4.40 -10.58 1.10
N GLY A 11 -4.62 -9.41 1.68
CA GLY A 11 -5.39 -9.24 2.92
C GLY A 11 -4.63 -9.60 4.21
N ASN A 12 -3.33 -9.87 4.17
CA ASN A 12 -2.55 -10.10 5.38
C ASN A 12 -2.36 -8.81 6.20
N HIS A 13 -1.74 -8.93 7.38
CA HIS A 13 -1.47 -7.79 8.27
C HIS A 13 -0.70 -6.63 7.61
N ALA A 14 0.14 -6.93 6.63
CA ALA A 14 0.92 -5.91 5.91
C ALA A 14 0.05 -5.12 4.94
N ASP A 15 -0.87 -5.79 4.25
CA ASP A 15 -1.87 -5.16 3.39
C ASP A 15 -2.84 -4.28 4.21
N VAL A 16 -3.25 -4.74 5.39
CA VAL A 16 -4.10 -3.95 6.29
C VAL A 16 -3.47 -2.60 6.60
N LEU A 17 -2.22 -2.57 7.07
CA LEU A 17 -1.53 -1.32 7.39
C LEU A 17 -1.36 -0.43 6.14
N LYS A 18 -0.88 -1.01 5.04
CA LYS A 18 -0.64 -0.31 3.78
C LYS A 18 -1.91 0.33 3.23
N HIS A 19 -2.96 -0.45 3.13
CA HIS A 19 -4.20 -0.01 2.48
C HIS A 19 -5.03 0.91 3.36
N ALA A 20 -5.03 0.76 4.69
CA ALA A 20 -5.66 1.72 5.59
C ALA A 20 -5.02 3.12 5.45
N ILE A 21 -3.69 3.20 5.43
CA ILE A 21 -2.96 4.46 5.20
C ILE A 21 -3.24 5.01 3.79
N PHE A 22 -3.26 4.14 2.78
CA PHE A 22 -3.50 4.55 1.40
C PHE A 22 -4.91 5.11 1.20
N VAL A 23 -5.95 4.49 1.74
CA VAL A 23 -7.33 4.98 1.72
C VAL A 23 -7.41 6.36 2.38
N HIS A 24 -6.76 6.56 3.54
CA HIS A 24 -6.72 7.86 4.21
C HIS A 24 -6.07 8.96 3.35
N ILE A 25 -5.00 8.64 2.62
CA ILE A 25 -4.36 9.57 1.68
C ILE A 25 -5.32 9.93 0.54
N LEU A 26 -6.03 8.97 -0.02
CA LEU A 26 -7.01 9.17 -1.08
C LEU A 26 -8.18 10.06 -0.61
N ASP A 27 -8.72 9.80 0.56
CA ASP A 27 -9.78 10.62 1.17
C ASP A 27 -9.29 12.05 1.40
N HIS A 28 -8.05 12.25 1.85
CA HIS A 28 -7.47 13.58 1.98
C HIS A 28 -7.37 14.30 0.63
N LEU A 29 -6.95 13.58 -0.41
CA LEU A 29 -6.90 14.14 -1.77
C LEU A 29 -8.30 14.54 -2.26
N ASN A 30 -9.35 13.82 -1.87
CA ASN A 30 -10.73 14.12 -2.25
C ASN A 30 -11.35 15.33 -1.52
N ARG A 31 -10.72 15.87 -0.46
CA ARG A 31 -11.19 17.08 0.23
C ARG A 31 -11.14 18.34 -0.63
N LYS A 32 -10.38 18.35 -1.72
CA LYS A 32 -10.27 19.48 -2.66
C LYS A 32 -10.79 19.08 -4.04
N ASP A 33 -11.50 19.97 -4.71
CA ASP A 33 -12.05 19.71 -6.05
C ASP A 33 -10.98 19.61 -7.14
N SER A 34 -9.78 20.18 -6.93
CA SER A 34 -8.67 20.08 -7.89
C SER A 34 -8.31 18.64 -8.18
N ALA A 35 -8.06 18.34 -9.46
CA ALA A 35 -7.68 17.01 -9.92
C ALA A 35 -6.39 16.51 -9.26
N TYR A 36 -6.24 15.20 -9.18
CA TYR A 36 -5.02 14.55 -8.74
C TYR A 36 -4.72 13.28 -9.55
N TRP A 37 -3.49 12.83 -9.47
CA TRP A 37 -3.08 11.55 -10.02
C TRP A 37 -2.68 10.59 -8.91
N VAL A 38 -3.02 9.32 -9.09
CA VAL A 38 -2.46 8.20 -8.36
C VAL A 38 -1.49 7.50 -9.29
N ILE A 39 -0.27 7.27 -8.81
CA ILE A 39 0.78 6.54 -9.53
C ILE A 39 1.18 5.36 -8.66
N ASP A 40 0.95 4.15 -9.17
CA ASP A 40 1.27 2.90 -8.50
C ASP A 40 2.40 2.21 -9.25
N THR A 41 3.54 2.06 -8.59
CA THR A 41 4.75 1.53 -9.22
C THR A 41 4.78 0.00 -9.30
N HIS A 42 3.90 -0.68 -8.54
CA HIS A 42 3.85 -2.16 -8.46
C HIS A 42 2.39 -2.59 -8.24
N ALA A 43 1.59 -2.51 -9.31
CA ALA A 43 0.14 -2.58 -9.23
C ALA A 43 -0.42 -3.97 -8.88
N GLY A 44 0.30 -5.06 -9.19
CA GLY A 44 -0.19 -6.42 -9.06
C GLY A 44 -1.44 -6.68 -9.93
N ALA A 45 -2.23 -7.67 -9.56
CA ALA A 45 -3.48 -8.03 -10.25
C ALA A 45 -4.67 -7.11 -9.96
N GLY A 46 -4.55 -6.26 -8.97
CA GLY A 46 -5.55 -5.25 -8.58
C GLY A 46 -6.72 -5.77 -7.74
N LEU A 47 -7.28 -6.92 -8.05
CA LEU A 47 -8.34 -7.58 -7.28
C LEU A 47 -7.98 -9.06 -7.11
N TYR A 48 -8.09 -9.57 -5.90
CA TYR A 48 -7.68 -10.92 -5.52
C TYR A 48 -8.88 -11.72 -5.03
N ASP A 49 -9.12 -12.91 -5.60
CA ASP A 49 -10.11 -13.87 -5.10
C ASP A 49 -9.50 -14.68 -3.94
N LEU A 50 -9.96 -14.44 -2.72
CA LEU A 50 -9.47 -15.10 -1.50
C LEU A 50 -9.87 -16.58 -1.42
N ARG A 51 -10.80 -17.04 -2.26
CA ARG A 51 -11.21 -18.46 -2.38
C ARG A 51 -10.31 -19.23 -3.34
N SER A 52 -9.44 -18.53 -4.08
CA SER A 52 -8.53 -19.15 -5.02
C SER A 52 -7.57 -20.12 -4.34
N GLU A 53 -7.10 -21.14 -5.06
CA GLU A 53 -6.08 -22.06 -4.56
C GLU A 53 -4.82 -21.33 -4.06
N TRP A 54 -4.46 -20.23 -4.71
CA TRP A 54 -3.30 -19.41 -4.35
C TRP A 54 -3.48 -18.70 -3.00
N ALA A 55 -4.63 -18.10 -2.75
CA ALA A 55 -4.92 -17.41 -1.48
C ALA A 55 -5.15 -18.42 -0.34
N SER A 56 -5.82 -19.54 -0.62
CA SER A 56 -6.10 -20.57 0.39
C SER A 56 -4.87 -21.38 0.78
N GLN A 57 -3.84 -21.46 -0.07
CA GLN A 57 -2.63 -22.23 0.17
C GLN A 57 -1.84 -21.71 1.40
N ASN A 58 -1.78 -20.39 1.59
CA ASN A 58 -1.14 -19.76 2.75
C ASN A 58 -2.15 -19.26 3.79
N GLY A 59 -3.37 -18.91 3.39
CA GLY A 59 -4.43 -18.45 4.28
C GLY A 59 -4.07 -17.18 5.07
N GLU A 60 -3.13 -16.35 4.59
CA GLU A 60 -2.60 -15.21 5.35
C GLU A 60 -3.65 -14.14 5.65
N PHE A 61 -4.72 -14.05 4.87
CA PHE A 61 -5.84 -13.13 5.16
C PHE A 61 -6.55 -13.48 6.48
N THR A 62 -6.50 -14.73 6.95
CA THR A 62 -7.07 -15.13 8.23
C THR A 62 -6.32 -14.52 9.42
N ASP A 63 -5.03 -14.25 9.26
CA ASP A 63 -4.18 -13.54 10.23
C ASP A 63 -4.12 -12.03 10.01
N GLY A 64 -4.84 -11.52 9.03
CA GLY A 64 -4.96 -10.11 8.67
C GLY A 64 -6.41 -9.63 8.72
N LEU A 65 -7.02 -9.52 7.53
CA LEU A 65 -8.36 -8.98 7.34
C LEU A 65 -9.42 -9.64 8.23
N ASP A 66 -9.45 -10.98 8.30
CA ASP A 66 -10.50 -11.70 9.04
C ASP A 66 -10.51 -11.36 10.54
N ARG A 67 -9.35 -11.07 11.13
CA ARG A 67 -9.26 -10.67 12.53
C ARG A 67 -9.88 -9.31 12.83
N LEU A 68 -10.08 -8.50 11.81
CA LEU A 68 -10.68 -7.17 11.95
C LEU A 68 -12.18 -7.20 11.75
N LEU A 69 -12.69 -8.21 11.03
CA LEU A 69 -14.13 -8.32 10.76
C LEU A 69 -14.87 -8.64 12.06
N GLY A 70 -15.77 -7.73 12.46
CA GLY A 70 -16.53 -7.87 13.69
C GLY A 70 -15.78 -7.51 14.98
N ALA A 71 -14.58 -6.93 14.89
CA ALA A 71 -13.86 -6.47 16.07
C ALA A 71 -14.50 -5.21 16.67
N ASP A 72 -14.50 -5.12 18.00
CA ASP A 72 -15.08 -4.01 18.74
C ASP A 72 -14.13 -2.79 18.82
N ASN A 73 -14.72 -1.60 19.07
CA ASN A 73 -13.99 -0.34 19.30
C ASN A 73 -12.99 -0.01 18.20
N MET A 74 -13.39 -0.23 16.96
CA MET A 74 -12.55 -0.02 15.79
C MET A 74 -12.22 1.47 15.60
N PRO A 75 -10.95 1.83 15.36
CA PRO A 75 -10.56 3.19 15.02
C PRO A 75 -11.12 3.64 13.66
N ALA A 76 -11.49 4.91 13.53
CA ALA A 76 -12.07 5.47 12.30
C ALA A 76 -11.25 5.20 11.03
N LEU A 77 -9.91 5.23 11.14
CA LEU A 77 -9.00 4.88 10.03
C LEU A 77 -9.26 3.46 9.51
N ILE A 78 -9.49 2.52 10.41
CA ILE A 78 -9.69 1.10 10.07
C ILE A 78 -11.13 0.86 9.60
N GLU A 79 -12.13 1.47 10.26
CA GLU A 79 -13.51 1.42 9.79
C GLU A 79 -13.61 1.88 8.33
N ARG A 80 -12.99 3.03 8.02
CA ARG A 80 -12.99 3.60 6.68
C ARG A 80 -12.32 2.69 5.64
N TYR A 81 -11.21 2.03 6.00
CA TYR A 81 -10.58 1.02 5.16
C TYR A 81 -11.47 -0.19 4.93
N LEU A 82 -12.11 -0.72 5.98
CA LEU A 82 -12.99 -1.89 5.87
C LEU A 82 -14.27 -1.58 5.08
N GLU A 83 -14.78 -0.35 5.10
CA GLU A 83 -15.86 0.07 4.19
C GLU A 83 -15.49 -0.14 2.72
N GLU A 84 -14.25 0.18 2.34
CA GLU A 84 -13.76 -0.06 0.97
C GLU A 84 -13.65 -1.55 0.65
N VAL A 85 -13.16 -2.37 1.59
CA VAL A 85 -13.11 -3.83 1.43
C VAL A 85 -14.53 -4.41 1.33
N HIS A 86 -15.45 -3.95 2.19
CA HIS A 86 -16.84 -4.41 2.20
C HIS A 86 -17.57 -4.12 0.88
N HIS A 87 -17.23 -3.02 0.21
CA HIS A 87 -17.80 -2.72 -1.10
C HIS A 87 -17.63 -3.85 -2.14
N PHE A 88 -16.53 -4.60 -2.05
CA PHE A 88 -16.25 -5.76 -2.90
C PHE A 88 -16.83 -7.06 -2.33
N ASN A 89 -17.41 -7.01 -1.14
CA ASN A 89 -17.94 -8.15 -0.38
C ASN A 89 -19.31 -7.80 0.25
N PRO A 90 -20.34 -7.48 -0.56
CA PRO A 90 -21.61 -6.96 -0.06
C PRO A 90 -22.41 -7.95 0.79
N ASP A 91 -22.12 -9.23 0.70
CA ASP A 91 -22.68 -10.30 1.52
C ASP A 91 -22.01 -10.44 2.91
N GLY A 92 -21.00 -9.63 3.18
CA GLY A 92 -20.25 -9.65 4.43
C GLY A 92 -19.22 -10.77 4.55
N VAL A 93 -19.06 -11.59 3.51
CA VAL A 93 -18.04 -12.63 3.46
C VAL A 93 -16.84 -12.15 2.66
N ALA A 94 -15.64 -12.20 3.23
CA ALA A 94 -14.42 -11.75 2.56
C ALA A 94 -14.02 -12.72 1.43
N ASN A 95 -14.68 -12.61 0.29
CA ASN A 95 -14.38 -13.40 -0.91
C ASN A 95 -13.35 -12.73 -1.82
N PHE A 96 -13.31 -11.40 -1.81
CA PHE A 96 -12.41 -10.61 -2.65
C PHE A 96 -11.64 -9.60 -1.84
N TYR A 97 -10.39 -9.40 -2.21
CA TYR A 97 -9.54 -8.37 -1.60
C TYR A 97 -9.11 -7.33 -2.64
N PRO A 98 -9.44 -6.03 -2.43
CA PRO A 98 -9.01 -4.96 -3.31
C PRO A 98 -7.55 -4.60 -3.04
N GLY A 99 -6.69 -4.69 -4.05
CA GLY A 99 -5.37 -4.10 -4.03
C GLY A 99 -5.41 -2.58 -4.25
N SER A 100 -4.24 -1.95 -4.17
CA SER A 100 -4.10 -0.49 -4.37
C SER A 100 -4.77 0.05 -5.64
N PRO A 101 -4.75 -0.63 -6.81
CA PRO A 101 -5.44 -0.13 -8.00
C PRO A 101 -6.95 0.00 -7.82
N TRP A 102 -7.58 -0.97 -7.13
CA TRP A 102 -9.03 -0.97 -6.94
C TRP A 102 -9.47 0.03 -5.87
N LEU A 103 -8.69 0.16 -4.79
CA LEU A 103 -8.90 1.21 -3.80
C LEU A 103 -8.78 2.60 -4.44
N ALA A 104 -7.78 2.80 -5.31
CA ALA A 104 -7.62 4.04 -6.06
C ALA A 104 -8.82 4.30 -6.98
N LEU A 105 -9.21 3.34 -7.81
CA LEU A 105 -10.35 3.48 -8.74
C LEU A 105 -11.65 3.88 -8.05
N ARG A 106 -11.90 3.33 -6.86
CA ARG A 106 -13.05 3.67 -6.03
C ARG A 106 -13.05 5.14 -5.59
N ALA A 107 -11.87 5.68 -5.28
CA ALA A 107 -11.71 7.04 -4.81
C ALA A 107 -11.69 8.09 -5.95
N LEU A 108 -11.31 7.70 -7.18
CA LEU A 108 -11.14 8.64 -8.30
C LEU A 108 -12.44 9.26 -8.76
N ARG A 109 -12.41 10.58 -8.98
CA ARG A 109 -13.46 11.35 -9.63
C ARG A 109 -13.15 11.49 -11.12
N GLY A 110 -14.10 11.93 -11.91
CA GLY A 110 -13.98 11.97 -13.38
C GLY A 110 -12.75 12.70 -13.94
N GLN A 111 -12.24 13.72 -13.20
CA GLN A 111 -11.04 14.50 -13.56
C GLN A 111 -9.73 13.85 -13.13
N ASP A 112 -9.77 12.87 -12.22
CA ASP A 112 -8.58 12.24 -11.65
C ASP A 112 -8.03 11.14 -12.58
N ARG A 113 -6.78 10.73 -12.40
CA ARG A 113 -6.12 9.73 -13.24
C ARG A 113 -5.34 8.73 -12.41
N LEU A 114 -5.30 7.49 -12.91
CA LEU A 114 -4.55 6.36 -12.36
C LEU A 114 -3.47 5.92 -13.35
N ARG A 115 -2.26 5.75 -12.87
CA ARG A 115 -1.09 5.27 -13.61
C ARG A 115 -0.56 4.04 -12.90
N LEU A 116 -0.66 2.88 -13.54
CA LEU A 116 -0.31 1.58 -12.99
C LEU A 116 0.90 1.02 -13.73
N PHE A 117 1.93 0.64 -12.99
CA PHE A 117 3.07 -0.09 -13.52
C PHE A 117 3.04 -1.52 -13.00
N GLU A 118 3.20 -2.47 -13.89
CA GLU A 118 3.33 -3.88 -13.56
C GLU A 118 4.23 -4.56 -14.58
N MET A 119 5.15 -5.39 -14.11
CA MET A 119 6.09 -6.13 -14.97
C MET A 119 5.75 -7.61 -15.10
N HIS A 120 5.06 -8.18 -14.10
CA HIS A 120 4.80 -9.61 -14.07
C HIS A 120 3.74 -9.96 -15.12
N PRO A 121 4.06 -10.80 -16.14
CA PRO A 121 3.15 -11.03 -17.26
C PRO A 121 1.77 -11.52 -16.86
N SER A 122 1.69 -12.47 -15.92
CA SER A 122 0.40 -13.01 -15.48
C SER A 122 -0.42 -12.03 -14.66
N GLU A 123 0.24 -11.17 -13.84
CA GLU A 123 -0.46 -10.14 -13.07
C GLU A 123 -1.04 -9.05 -14.00
N ILE A 124 -0.28 -8.65 -15.03
CA ILE A 124 -0.74 -7.69 -16.04
C ILE A 124 -2.01 -8.21 -16.75
N ASP A 125 -2.01 -9.46 -17.17
CA ASP A 125 -3.15 -10.02 -17.91
C ASP A 125 -4.41 -10.02 -17.04
N VAL A 126 -4.29 -10.37 -15.76
CA VAL A 126 -5.38 -10.31 -14.78
C VAL A 126 -5.82 -8.86 -14.52
N LEU A 127 -4.87 -7.94 -14.32
CA LEU A 127 -5.13 -6.53 -14.10
C LEU A 127 -5.90 -5.91 -15.27
N GLU A 128 -5.48 -6.18 -16.51
CA GLU A 128 -6.17 -5.70 -17.71
C GLU A 128 -7.59 -6.28 -17.86
N GLN A 129 -7.76 -7.58 -17.58
CA GLN A 129 -9.08 -8.22 -17.61
C GLN A 129 -10.01 -7.63 -16.56
N ASN A 130 -9.54 -7.51 -15.34
CA ASN A 130 -10.27 -6.93 -14.24
C ASN A 130 -10.68 -5.47 -14.54
N LEU A 131 -9.77 -4.66 -15.09
CA LEU A 131 -10.04 -3.27 -15.44
C LEU A 131 -11.11 -3.15 -16.53
N LYS A 132 -11.10 -4.02 -17.54
CA LYS A 132 -12.15 -4.04 -18.58
C LYS A 132 -13.54 -4.24 -17.99
N GLY A 133 -13.64 -5.03 -16.92
CA GLY A 133 -14.88 -5.26 -16.18
C GLY A 133 -15.43 -4.04 -15.44
N GLN A 134 -14.59 -3.02 -15.16
CA GLN A 134 -14.98 -1.80 -14.42
C GLN A 134 -15.67 -0.72 -15.30
N GLY A 135 -15.80 -0.97 -16.59
CA GLY A 135 -16.52 -0.08 -17.50
C GLY A 135 -15.71 1.07 -18.09
N ARG A 136 -16.36 1.85 -18.95
CA ARG A 136 -15.69 2.87 -19.80
C ARG A 136 -15.04 4.00 -19.00
N SER A 137 -15.57 4.36 -17.86
CA SER A 137 -14.99 5.45 -17.02
C SER A 137 -13.63 5.03 -16.47
N ALA A 138 -13.55 3.87 -15.86
CA ALA A 138 -12.31 3.30 -15.33
C ALA A 138 -11.23 3.19 -16.41
N LEU A 139 -11.60 2.71 -17.60
CA LEU A 139 -10.69 2.60 -18.75
C LEU A 139 -10.14 3.94 -19.23
N ARG A 140 -10.95 5.01 -19.19
CA ARG A 140 -10.48 6.38 -19.58
C ARG A 140 -9.59 7.02 -18.53
N GLN A 141 -9.77 6.68 -17.27
CA GLN A 141 -9.00 7.26 -16.16
C GLN A 141 -7.68 6.55 -15.92
N THR A 142 -7.57 5.27 -16.33
CA THR A 142 -6.45 4.40 -16.02
C THR A 142 -5.56 4.18 -17.24
N THR A 143 -4.24 4.22 -17.00
CA THR A 143 -3.24 3.77 -17.97
C THR A 143 -2.37 2.71 -17.28
N ILE A 144 -2.27 1.52 -17.89
CA ILE A 144 -1.40 0.44 -17.45
C ILE A 144 -0.13 0.47 -18.30
N TYR A 145 1.01 0.44 -17.64
CA TYR A 145 2.33 0.34 -18.24
C TYR A 145 2.94 -1.03 -17.92
N LYS A 146 3.18 -1.82 -18.97
CA LYS A 146 3.91 -3.11 -18.89
C LYS A 146 5.41 -2.83 -18.78
N ALA A 147 5.82 -2.27 -17.64
CA ALA A 147 7.17 -1.74 -17.47
C ALA A 147 7.56 -1.69 -15.98
N ASP A 148 8.88 -1.59 -15.75
CA ASP A 148 9.44 -1.33 -14.42
C ASP A 148 8.96 0.01 -13.88
N GLY A 149 8.23 -0.02 -12.76
CA GLY A 149 7.69 1.16 -12.12
C GLY A 149 8.75 2.12 -11.58
N PHE A 150 9.90 1.62 -11.13
CA PHE A 150 11.02 2.48 -10.72
C PHE A 150 11.57 3.29 -11.89
N ALA A 151 11.77 2.65 -13.04
CA ALA A 151 12.25 3.32 -14.25
C ALA A 151 11.20 4.26 -14.83
N GLY A 152 9.93 3.81 -14.86
CA GLY A 152 8.82 4.53 -15.47
C GLY A 152 8.35 5.75 -14.67
N LEU A 153 8.50 5.74 -13.34
CA LEU A 153 8.01 6.80 -12.45
C LEU A 153 8.47 8.20 -12.87
N LYS A 154 9.72 8.34 -13.28
CA LYS A 154 10.30 9.65 -13.70
C LYS A 154 9.52 10.32 -14.83
N SER A 155 8.94 9.54 -15.74
CA SER A 155 8.16 10.05 -16.87
C SER A 155 6.78 10.56 -16.46
N GLN A 156 6.28 10.17 -15.30
CA GLN A 156 4.97 10.53 -14.77
C GLN A 156 5.04 11.73 -13.81
N LEU A 157 6.24 12.22 -13.48
CA LEU A 157 6.46 13.27 -12.49
C LEU A 157 7.03 14.56 -13.10
N PRO A 158 6.51 15.75 -12.73
CA PRO A 158 5.32 15.91 -11.90
C PRO A 158 4.04 15.59 -12.70
N PRO A 159 2.96 15.11 -12.05
CA PRO A 159 1.68 14.92 -12.73
C PRO A 159 1.12 16.27 -13.20
N ALA A 160 0.33 16.26 -14.28
CA ALA A 160 -0.21 17.49 -14.87
C ALA A 160 -0.92 18.41 -13.87
N PRO A 161 -1.77 17.91 -12.91
CA PRO A 161 -2.40 18.78 -11.92
C PRO A 161 -1.45 19.21 -10.79
N ARG A 162 -0.19 18.75 -10.78
CA ARG A 162 0.80 18.97 -9.72
C ARG A 162 0.26 18.58 -8.33
N ARG A 163 -0.57 17.56 -8.29
CA ARG A 163 -1.22 17.04 -7.08
C ARG A 163 -1.41 15.53 -7.23
N GLY A 164 -1.08 14.76 -6.22
CA GLY A 164 -1.22 13.30 -6.28
C GLY A 164 -0.43 12.55 -5.24
N VAL A 165 -0.55 11.23 -5.32
CA VAL A 165 0.18 10.27 -4.52
C VAL A 165 0.91 9.27 -5.41
N VAL A 166 2.13 8.93 -5.01
CA VAL A 166 2.91 7.80 -5.54
C VAL A 166 2.94 6.72 -4.47
N ILE A 167 2.46 5.52 -4.79
CA ILE A 167 2.63 4.35 -3.94
C ILE A 167 3.78 3.50 -4.49
N ILE A 168 4.71 3.11 -3.61
CA ILE A 168 5.91 2.32 -3.94
C ILE A 168 5.89 1.08 -3.05
N ASP A 169 5.59 -0.06 -3.66
CA ASP A 169 5.37 -1.34 -2.97
C ASP A 169 5.98 -2.52 -3.77
N PRO A 170 7.32 -2.55 -3.95
CA PRO A 170 7.97 -3.68 -4.60
C PRO A 170 7.94 -4.92 -3.71
N SER A 171 8.17 -6.09 -4.29
CA SER A 171 8.20 -7.36 -3.55
C SER A 171 9.39 -7.48 -2.58
N TYR A 172 10.45 -6.70 -2.79
CA TYR A 172 11.71 -6.78 -2.04
C TYR A 172 12.35 -8.17 -2.03
N GLU A 173 12.00 -9.04 -2.98
CA GLU A 173 12.74 -10.30 -3.21
C GLU A 173 14.17 -9.99 -3.62
N ASP A 174 14.35 -9.05 -4.55
CA ASP A 174 15.66 -8.51 -4.91
C ASP A 174 16.10 -7.46 -3.87
N LYS A 175 17.25 -7.70 -3.25
CA LYS A 175 17.87 -6.74 -2.33
C LYS A 175 18.12 -5.36 -2.95
N GLN A 176 18.24 -5.28 -4.26
CA GLN A 176 18.40 -4.02 -4.97
C GLN A 176 17.14 -3.13 -4.88
N ASP A 177 15.98 -3.70 -4.62
CA ASP A 177 14.71 -2.94 -4.53
C ASP A 177 14.75 -1.92 -3.39
N TYR A 178 15.41 -2.21 -2.28
CA TYR A 178 15.61 -1.23 -1.21
C TYR A 178 16.33 0.04 -1.70
N ARG A 179 17.41 -0.15 -2.48
CA ARG A 179 18.16 0.96 -3.05
C ARG A 179 17.38 1.67 -4.17
N LYS A 180 16.68 0.91 -5.02
CA LYS A 180 15.83 1.47 -6.08
C LYS A 180 14.68 2.29 -5.48
N THR A 181 14.06 1.82 -4.39
CA THR A 181 13.03 2.55 -3.64
C THR A 181 13.55 3.90 -3.15
N LEU A 182 14.70 3.92 -2.47
CA LEU A 182 15.30 5.16 -1.99
C LEU A 182 15.64 6.11 -3.15
N GLN A 183 16.17 5.59 -4.25
CA GLN A 183 16.46 6.38 -5.44
C GLN A 183 15.19 6.95 -6.07
N ALA A 184 14.12 6.15 -6.18
CA ALA A 184 12.84 6.58 -6.72
C ALA A 184 12.22 7.71 -5.90
N VAL A 185 12.29 7.61 -4.56
CA VAL A 185 11.85 8.66 -3.64
C VAL A 185 12.65 9.95 -3.84
N ASN A 186 13.98 9.87 -3.83
CA ASN A 186 14.85 11.04 -3.99
C ASN A 186 14.64 11.74 -5.34
N ASP A 187 14.59 10.97 -6.43
CA ASP A 187 14.35 11.52 -7.77
C ASP A 187 12.92 12.04 -7.92
N GLY A 188 11.96 11.37 -7.28
CA GLY A 188 10.56 11.78 -7.25
C GLY A 188 10.37 13.12 -6.55
N LEU A 189 10.93 13.30 -5.36
CA LEU A 189 10.86 14.55 -4.59
C LEU A 189 11.51 15.73 -5.33
N LYS A 190 12.62 15.51 -6.06
CA LYS A 190 13.24 16.55 -6.90
C LYS A 190 12.29 17.04 -8.01
N ARG A 191 11.44 16.16 -8.56
CA ARG A 191 10.51 16.46 -9.65
C ARG A 191 9.15 16.93 -9.16
N PHE A 192 8.73 16.41 -8.01
CA PHE A 192 7.41 16.63 -7.43
C PHE A 192 7.53 16.82 -5.92
N ALA A 193 8.14 17.93 -5.50
CA ALA A 193 8.48 18.23 -4.11
C ALA A 193 7.27 18.24 -3.16
N THR A 194 6.07 18.55 -3.66
CA THR A 194 4.81 18.60 -2.89
C THR A 194 3.98 17.33 -3.00
N GLY A 195 4.45 16.34 -3.76
CA GLY A 195 3.75 15.07 -3.92
C GLY A 195 3.81 14.21 -2.66
N THR A 196 2.74 13.50 -2.39
CA THR A 196 2.76 12.47 -1.35
C THR A 196 3.40 11.20 -1.91
N PHE A 197 4.41 10.68 -1.19
CA PHE A 197 5.03 9.39 -1.52
C PHE A 197 4.77 8.42 -0.37
N ALA A 198 4.04 7.35 -0.66
CA ALA A 198 3.71 6.28 0.28
C ALA A 198 4.57 5.06 -0.03
N VAL A 199 5.54 4.79 0.80
CA VAL A 199 6.52 3.69 0.64
C VAL A 199 6.19 2.59 1.63
N TRP A 200 5.80 1.44 1.13
CA TRP A 200 5.71 0.23 1.93
C TRP A 200 7.06 -0.49 1.99
N TYR A 201 7.34 -1.18 3.08
CA TYR A 201 8.50 -2.06 3.21
C TYR A 201 8.22 -3.20 4.20
N PRO A 202 8.80 -4.40 3.98
CA PRO A 202 8.64 -5.54 4.88
C PRO A 202 9.55 -5.41 6.11
N LEU A 203 9.08 -5.85 7.27
CA LEU A 203 9.94 -6.13 8.42
C LEU A 203 10.43 -7.58 8.31
N VAL A 204 11.66 -7.71 7.84
CA VAL A 204 12.41 -8.96 7.71
C VAL A 204 13.82 -8.78 8.28
N GLN A 205 14.51 -9.87 8.61
CA GLN A 205 15.86 -9.81 9.17
C GLN A 205 16.92 -9.50 8.09
N ARG A 206 16.88 -8.27 7.54
CA ARG A 206 17.83 -7.79 6.53
C ARG A 206 18.35 -6.41 6.91
N LEU A 207 19.63 -6.18 6.72
CA LEU A 207 20.26 -4.88 6.96
C LEU A 207 19.71 -3.80 6.03
N GLU A 208 19.38 -4.16 4.81
CA GLU A 208 18.84 -3.29 3.78
C GLU A 208 17.54 -2.59 4.23
N VAL A 209 16.71 -3.24 5.05
CA VAL A 209 15.51 -2.63 5.67
C VAL A 209 15.90 -1.46 6.57
N GLN A 210 16.89 -1.69 7.45
CA GLN A 210 17.34 -0.66 8.39
C GLN A 210 18.00 0.51 7.66
N GLU A 211 18.77 0.22 6.61
CA GLU A 211 19.44 1.23 5.77
C GLU A 211 18.41 2.09 5.02
N LEU A 212 17.37 1.46 4.45
CA LEU A 212 16.27 2.18 3.81
C LEU A 212 15.58 3.14 4.79
N VAL A 213 15.13 2.63 5.94
CA VAL A 213 14.41 3.43 6.93
C VAL A 213 15.27 4.58 7.44
N ARG A 214 16.53 4.33 7.83
CA ARG A 214 17.46 5.39 8.28
C ARG A 214 17.70 6.44 7.20
N SER A 215 17.75 6.03 5.93
CA SER A 215 17.95 6.95 4.81
C SER A 215 16.71 7.81 4.56
N LEU A 216 15.52 7.25 4.67
CA LEU A 216 14.25 7.99 4.58
C LEU A 216 14.07 8.95 5.77
N GLU A 217 14.43 8.54 6.99
CA GLU A 217 14.35 9.40 8.19
C GLU A 217 15.29 10.64 8.12
N ARG A 218 16.34 10.60 7.28
CA ARG A 218 17.25 11.75 7.07
C ARG A 218 16.73 12.79 6.08
N LEU A 219 15.64 12.50 5.39
CA LEU A 219 15.06 13.44 4.44
C LEU A 219 14.48 14.66 5.19
N GLN A 220 14.68 15.86 4.62
CA GLN A 220 14.18 17.10 5.19
C GLN A 220 12.70 17.36 4.85
N THR A 221 12.15 16.63 3.89
CA THR A 221 10.72 16.65 3.57
C THR A 221 9.92 16.14 4.77
N PRO A 222 8.79 16.76 5.15
CA PRO A 222 7.94 16.22 6.21
C PRO A 222 7.55 14.77 5.95
N TRP A 223 7.55 13.95 7.00
CA TRP A 223 7.16 12.55 6.89
C TRP A 223 6.49 12.01 8.15
N VAL A 224 5.69 10.96 7.95
CA VAL A 224 5.17 10.07 8.99
C VAL A 224 5.68 8.66 8.69
N HIS A 225 6.18 8.00 9.71
CA HIS A 225 6.65 6.63 9.65
C HIS A 225 5.88 5.78 10.66
N ALA A 226 5.17 4.77 10.18
CA ALA A 226 4.42 3.81 10.95
C ALA A 226 4.94 2.41 10.68
N SER A 227 5.13 1.58 11.70
CA SER A 227 5.39 0.15 11.52
C SER A 227 4.56 -0.69 12.49
N LEU A 228 4.21 -1.88 12.05
CA LEU A 228 3.48 -2.87 12.80
C LEU A 228 4.26 -4.18 12.79
N THR A 229 4.62 -4.67 13.96
CA THR A 229 5.20 -6.00 14.17
C THR A 229 4.13 -6.90 14.74
N VAL A 230 3.91 -8.07 14.16
CA VAL A 230 2.86 -9.02 14.60
C VAL A 230 3.43 -10.21 15.36
N ARG A 231 4.71 -10.50 15.19
CA ARG A 231 5.42 -11.59 15.86
C ARG A 231 6.92 -11.31 15.94
N LYS A 232 7.63 -12.10 16.74
CA LYS A 232 9.10 -12.10 16.73
C LYS A 232 9.63 -12.57 15.38
N PRO A 233 10.80 -12.07 14.95
CA PRO A 233 11.51 -12.64 13.82
C PRO A 233 11.78 -14.12 14.01
N SER A 234 11.65 -14.92 12.94
CA SER A 234 11.95 -16.35 12.99
C SER A 234 13.44 -16.60 13.22
N GLY A 235 13.78 -17.68 13.93
CA GLY A 235 15.18 -18.01 14.27
C GLY A 235 16.06 -18.35 13.06
N ASP A 236 15.46 -18.72 11.94
CA ASP A 236 16.12 -18.99 10.66
C ASP A 236 16.34 -17.75 9.79
N GLY A 237 15.86 -16.59 10.22
CA GLY A 237 15.99 -15.32 9.52
C GLY A 237 15.02 -15.11 8.35
N TYR A 238 14.13 -16.06 8.10
CA TYR A 238 13.15 -15.99 7.01
C TYR A 238 11.77 -15.57 7.50
N GLY A 239 10.99 -15.03 6.58
CA GLY A 239 9.58 -14.69 6.80
C GLY A 239 9.34 -13.26 7.26
N LEU A 240 8.15 -12.81 6.94
CA LEU A 240 7.62 -11.50 7.30
C LEU A 240 7.15 -11.53 8.76
N HIS A 241 7.68 -10.66 9.61
CA HIS A 241 7.23 -10.52 10.99
C HIS A 241 6.48 -9.23 11.27
N GLY A 242 6.32 -8.41 10.24
CA GLY A 242 5.64 -7.13 10.28
C GLY A 242 5.89 -6.33 9.01
N SER A 243 5.42 -5.10 8.98
CA SER A 243 5.67 -4.19 7.86
C SER A 243 5.69 -2.74 8.33
N GLY A 244 6.14 -1.85 7.45
CA GLY A 244 6.11 -0.42 7.69
C GLY A 244 5.61 0.36 6.49
N MET A 245 5.07 1.54 6.80
CA MET A 245 4.73 2.57 5.82
C MET A 245 5.50 3.85 6.15
N PHE A 246 6.19 4.36 5.16
CA PHE A 246 6.87 5.64 5.24
C PHE A 246 6.19 6.62 4.27
N VAL A 247 5.53 7.63 4.81
CA VAL A 247 4.75 8.58 4.00
C VAL A 247 5.42 9.95 4.04
N LEU A 248 5.90 10.41 2.88
CA LEU A 248 6.47 11.74 2.71
C LEU A 248 5.37 12.71 2.23
N ASN A 249 5.41 13.94 2.70
CA ASN A 249 4.33 14.93 2.55
C ASN A 249 2.96 14.32 2.95
N PRO A 250 2.83 13.78 4.17
CA PRO A 250 1.61 13.11 4.61
C PRO A 250 0.43 14.09 4.71
N PRO A 251 -0.82 13.59 4.64
CA PRO A 251 -1.96 14.32 5.16
C PRO A 251 -1.70 14.75 6.61
N TRP A 252 -2.03 15.98 6.96
CA TRP A 252 -1.79 16.53 8.29
C TRP A 252 -2.50 15.76 9.42
N THR A 253 -3.58 15.04 9.10
CA THR A 253 -4.33 14.19 10.05
C THR A 253 -3.73 12.79 10.23
N LEU A 254 -2.83 12.34 9.34
CA LEU A 254 -2.40 10.94 9.30
C LEU A 254 -1.72 10.48 10.59
N TYR A 255 -0.89 11.35 11.19
CA TYR A 255 -0.19 10.98 12.42
C TYR A 255 -1.16 10.71 13.58
N ASP A 256 -2.15 11.58 13.77
CA ASP A 256 -3.10 11.47 14.88
C ASP A 256 -4.04 10.27 14.71
N GLU A 257 -4.48 9.99 13.47
CA GLU A 257 -5.24 8.79 13.14
C GLU A 257 -4.44 7.51 13.42
N LEU A 258 -3.16 7.48 13.04
CA LEU A 258 -2.28 6.34 13.31
C LEU A 258 -1.96 6.18 14.81
N ALA A 259 -1.90 7.27 15.57
CA ALA A 259 -1.69 7.20 17.00
C ALA A 259 -2.81 6.44 17.74
N VAL A 260 -4.03 6.48 17.19
CA VAL A 260 -5.17 5.70 17.70
C VAL A 260 -5.20 4.30 17.08
N ALA A 261 -4.95 4.18 15.77
CA ALA A 261 -5.12 2.93 15.05
C ALA A 261 -4.01 1.89 15.34
N LEU A 262 -2.75 2.31 15.47
CA LEU A 262 -1.63 1.36 15.62
C LEU A 262 -1.67 0.55 16.91
N PRO A 263 -1.96 1.12 18.10
CA PRO A 263 -2.13 0.32 19.32
C PRO A 263 -3.22 -0.74 19.16
N TRP A 264 -4.36 -0.35 18.58
CA TRP A 264 -5.47 -1.26 18.33
C TRP A 264 -5.10 -2.37 17.32
N LEU A 265 -4.50 -2.02 16.18
CA LEU A 265 -4.00 -3.00 15.19
C LEU A 265 -2.98 -3.95 15.80
N SER A 266 -2.07 -3.43 16.64
CA SER A 266 -1.06 -4.23 17.31
C SER A 266 -1.70 -5.31 18.21
N GLU A 267 -2.81 -5.00 18.86
CA GLU A 267 -3.55 -5.95 19.68
C GLU A 267 -4.36 -6.95 18.84
N GLN A 268 -5.07 -6.48 17.79
CA GLN A 268 -5.91 -7.32 16.95
C GLN A 268 -5.09 -8.31 16.10
N LEU A 269 -3.94 -7.86 15.60
CA LEU A 269 -3.12 -8.63 14.65
C LEU A 269 -1.94 -9.35 15.29
N LYS A 270 -1.82 -9.31 16.62
CA LYS A 270 -0.73 -9.99 17.33
C LYS A 270 -0.77 -11.51 17.08
N MET A 271 0.39 -12.07 16.82
CA MET A 271 0.62 -13.51 16.68
C MET A 271 1.44 -14.08 17.84
N ASP A 272 2.17 -13.22 18.57
CA ASP A 272 2.88 -13.57 19.80
C ASP A 272 3.09 -12.33 20.71
N ASP A 273 3.82 -12.50 21.81
CA ASP A 273 4.10 -11.49 22.83
C ASP A 273 5.11 -10.39 22.37
N ARG A 274 5.68 -10.52 21.18
CA ARG A 274 6.59 -9.55 20.56
C ARG A 274 5.89 -8.60 19.59
N ALA A 275 4.58 -8.76 19.44
CA ALA A 275 3.79 -7.82 18.66
C ALA A 275 3.91 -6.40 19.23
N GLY A 276 3.90 -5.41 18.34
CA GLY A 276 4.05 -4.02 18.72
C GLY A 276 4.04 -3.10 17.51
N HIS A 277 4.20 -1.81 17.76
CA HIS A 277 4.20 -0.81 16.69
C HIS A 277 5.21 0.29 16.96
N THR A 278 5.55 1.04 15.94
CA THR A 278 6.24 2.33 16.07
C THR A 278 5.51 3.40 15.28
N LEU A 279 5.53 4.63 15.80
CA LEU A 279 5.01 5.79 15.11
C LEU A 279 5.96 6.96 15.34
N LYS A 280 6.45 7.54 14.24
CA LYS A 280 7.34 8.69 14.25
C LYS A 280 6.89 9.71 13.21
N ARG A 281 7.25 10.96 13.38
CA ARG A 281 7.08 12.02 12.38
C ARG A 281 8.26 12.99 12.39
N HIS A 282 8.43 13.68 11.29
CA HIS A 282 9.34 14.79 11.11
C HIS A 282 8.64 15.91 10.33
N GLY A 283 8.84 17.13 10.76
CA GLY A 283 8.11 18.27 10.25
C GLY A 283 6.68 18.34 10.80
N SER A 284 6.01 19.45 10.62
CA SER A 284 4.63 19.70 11.04
C SER A 284 3.68 19.67 9.85
#